data_f2422b71e1cf418b89ec54167a1610ab
#
_entry.id   f2422b71e1cf418b89ec54167a1610ab
#
_cell.length_a   1.000
_cell.length_b   1.000
_cell.length_c   1.000
_cell.angle_alpha   90.00
_cell.angle_beta   90.00
_cell.angle_gamma   90.00
#
_symmetry.space_group_name_H-M   'P 1'
#
loop_
_entity.id
_entity.type
_entity.pdbx_description
1 polymer ?
#
loop_
_entity_poly.entity_id
_entity_poly.type
_entity_poly.pdbx_seq_one_letter_code
_entity_poly.pdbx_strand_id
1 'polypeptide(L)'
;MANLIRGLSENGGVVFCGVDSTELVRRAEQLHTTSATCSAALGRLLTGASLMGSMLKDDGDKVTLRVQGGGPAGVLIACTDGTGNVKGCIDNPLVELPPKADGHLDVGGAVGRSGVLTVIRDNRLQKEPTVGQVPLVSGEIAEDLTRYYATSEQIPTVCALGVLVDKDLSILCAGGYLLQLLPGATDAEIDTLEKNIAAMPSVTEMLRAGKTPKDMMVLAMAGFAPQVLDERTVGYQCDCSEERTKGMLLSLGRRELVKMRDEDPHCEVVCHFCHSRYQYDLNDLIAEYDAQAAQRAAEEAAQNTNA
;
A
#
# COMPACT_ATOMS: atom_id res chain seq x y z
N MET A 1 13.90 -9.66 2.20
CA MET A 1 13.13 -8.78 3.13
C MET A 1 13.57 -7.36 2.87
N ALA A 2 12.65 -6.43 2.79
CA ALA A 2 12.92 -5.02 2.49
C ALA A 2 13.38 -4.29 3.77
N ASN A 3 14.36 -3.38 3.63
CA ASN A 3 14.87 -2.58 4.75
C ASN A 3 14.26 -1.18 4.70
N LEU A 4 13.56 -0.79 5.76
CA LEU A 4 12.93 0.50 5.94
C LEU A 4 13.56 1.24 7.10
N ILE A 5 13.85 2.52 6.92
CA ILE A 5 14.34 3.39 7.98
C ILE A 5 13.44 4.61 8.16
N ARG A 6 13.39 5.13 9.38
CA ARG A 6 12.88 6.48 9.67
C ARG A 6 13.97 7.30 10.33
N GLY A 7 14.05 8.56 9.95
CA GLY A 7 15.01 9.50 10.50
C GLY A 7 14.39 10.86 10.75
N LEU A 8 15.05 11.63 11.59
CA LEU A 8 14.66 12.98 11.98
C LEU A 8 15.89 13.88 11.94
N SER A 9 15.73 15.12 11.49
CA SER A 9 16.78 16.14 11.64
C SER A 9 17.04 16.44 13.12
N GLU A 10 18.24 16.86 13.45
CA GLU A 10 18.63 17.17 14.83
C GLU A 10 17.70 18.22 15.48
N ASN A 11 17.25 19.20 14.70
CA ASN A 11 16.32 20.23 15.16
C ASN A 11 14.83 19.80 15.16
N GLY A 12 14.52 18.59 14.73
CA GLY A 12 13.17 18.06 14.69
C GLY A 12 12.28 18.63 13.57
N GLY A 13 12.80 19.42 12.64
CA GLY A 13 12.02 20.10 11.60
C GLY A 13 11.75 19.24 10.34
N VAL A 14 12.50 18.16 10.15
CA VAL A 14 12.42 17.32 8.93
C VAL A 14 12.37 15.85 9.29
N VAL A 15 11.37 15.14 8.80
CA VAL A 15 11.25 13.67 8.90
C VAL A 15 11.58 13.04 7.56
N PHE A 16 12.34 11.98 7.58
CA PHE A 16 12.64 11.10 6.45
C PHE A 16 12.15 9.69 6.72
N CYS A 17 11.52 9.08 5.75
CA CYS A 17 11.23 7.67 5.73
C CYS A 17 11.68 7.10 4.38
N GLY A 18 12.52 6.07 4.37
CA GLY A 18 13.04 5.47 3.16
C GLY A 18 13.03 3.96 3.22
N VAL A 19 12.85 3.30 2.06
CA VAL A 19 12.78 1.85 1.95
C VAL A 19 13.46 1.34 0.68
N ASP A 20 14.26 0.29 0.80
CA ASP A 20 14.58 -0.62 -0.29
C ASP A 20 13.49 -1.71 -0.31
N SER A 21 12.56 -1.62 -1.26
CA SER A 21 11.41 -2.50 -1.39
C SER A 21 11.59 -3.59 -2.45
N THR A 22 12.82 -3.84 -2.91
CA THR A 22 13.10 -4.76 -4.03
C THR A 22 12.47 -6.14 -3.82
N GLU A 23 12.70 -6.77 -2.68
CA GLU A 23 12.15 -8.11 -2.39
C GLU A 23 10.61 -8.11 -2.25
N LEU A 24 10.05 -7.02 -1.74
CA LEU A 24 8.61 -6.82 -1.61
C LEU A 24 7.95 -6.77 -2.99
N VAL A 25 8.53 -5.99 -3.92
CA VAL A 25 8.00 -5.83 -5.29
C VAL A 25 8.22 -7.11 -6.11
N ARG A 26 9.36 -7.80 -5.94
CA ARG A 26 9.58 -9.15 -6.51
C ARG A 26 8.49 -10.14 -6.08
N ARG A 27 8.13 -10.10 -4.80
CA ARG A 27 7.07 -10.98 -4.30
C ARG A 27 5.72 -10.65 -4.92
N ALA A 28 5.40 -9.38 -5.09
CA ALA A 28 4.17 -8.93 -5.75
C ALA A 28 4.14 -9.36 -7.23
N GLU A 29 5.25 -9.20 -7.96
CA GLU A 29 5.39 -9.62 -9.35
C GLU A 29 5.14 -11.15 -9.48
N GLN A 30 5.78 -11.98 -8.64
CA GLN A 30 5.60 -13.43 -8.63
C GLN A 30 4.15 -13.85 -8.35
N LEU A 31 3.44 -13.13 -7.48
CA LEU A 31 2.05 -13.43 -7.14
C LEU A 31 1.09 -13.06 -8.26
N HIS A 32 1.28 -11.89 -8.87
CA HIS A 32 0.34 -11.32 -9.83
C HIS A 32 0.78 -11.51 -11.29
N THR A 33 2.01 -11.97 -11.53
CA THR A 33 2.57 -12.21 -12.88
C THR A 33 2.41 -10.96 -13.75
N THR A 34 2.92 -9.82 -13.26
CA THR A 34 2.68 -8.51 -13.87
C THR A 34 3.63 -8.24 -15.05
N SER A 35 3.14 -7.55 -16.09
CA SER A 35 3.99 -6.94 -17.13
C SER A 35 4.95 -5.91 -16.54
N ALA A 36 5.98 -5.52 -17.27
CA ALA A 36 6.96 -4.55 -16.79
C ALA A 36 6.31 -3.24 -16.30
N THR A 37 5.37 -2.68 -17.08
CA THR A 37 4.68 -1.43 -16.72
C THR A 37 3.78 -1.62 -15.49
N CYS A 38 3.07 -2.74 -15.39
CA CYS A 38 2.22 -3.04 -14.23
C CYS A 38 3.05 -3.35 -12.98
N SER A 39 4.21 -4.00 -13.11
CA SER A 39 5.17 -4.20 -12.02
C SER A 39 5.67 -2.86 -11.47
N ALA A 40 5.99 -1.92 -12.35
CA ALA A 40 6.38 -0.58 -11.94
C ALA A 40 5.22 0.17 -11.26
N ALA A 41 4.00 0.11 -11.79
CA ALA A 41 2.83 0.77 -11.23
C ALA A 41 2.48 0.22 -9.83
N LEU A 42 2.28 -1.10 -9.73
CA LEU A 42 1.94 -1.75 -8.47
C LEU A 42 3.08 -1.64 -7.45
N GLY A 43 4.33 -1.82 -7.90
CA GLY A 43 5.52 -1.73 -7.05
C GLY A 43 5.69 -0.34 -6.42
N ARG A 44 5.47 0.74 -7.19
CA ARG A 44 5.47 2.11 -6.66
C ARG A 44 4.35 2.30 -5.64
N LEU A 45 3.15 1.81 -5.92
CA LEU A 45 2.03 1.94 -4.98
C LEU A 45 2.28 1.18 -3.67
N LEU A 46 2.80 -0.04 -3.74
CA LEU A 46 3.18 -0.85 -2.57
C LEU A 46 4.30 -0.17 -1.76
N THR A 47 5.31 0.36 -2.44
CA THR A 47 6.41 1.11 -1.80
C THR A 47 5.88 2.35 -1.09
N GLY A 48 5.04 3.15 -1.76
CA GLY A 48 4.40 4.32 -1.17
C GLY A 48 3.52 3.95 0.03
N ALA A 49 2.75 2.86 -0.06
CA ALA A 49 1.95 2.36 1.05
C ALA A 49 2.81 1.96 2.25
N SER A 50 3.91 1.22 2.03
CA SER A 50 4.85 0.81 3.10
C SER A 50 5.42 2.02 3.83
N LEU A 51 5.86 3.03 3.09
CA LEU A 51 6.35 4.29 3.65
C LEU A 51 5.26 4.98 4.48
N MET A 52 4.04 5.09 3.98
CA MET A 52 2.92 5.71 4.69
C MET A 52 2.51 4.93 5.94
N GLY A 53 2.50 3.60 5.86
CA GLY A 53 2.20 2.72 7.00
C GLY A 53 3.20 2.90 8.13
N SER A 54 4.49 2.89 7.81
CA SER A 54 5.56 3.06 8.82
C SER A 54 5.52 4.39 9.56
N MET A 55 4.78 5.39 9.05
CA MET A 55 4.60 6.69 9.69
C MET A 55 3.35 6.76 10.59
N LEU A 56 2.56 5.68 10.66
CA LEU A 56 1.43 5.58 11.58
C LEU A 56 1.91 5.50 13.03
N LYS A 57 1.04 5.90 13.96
CA LYS A 57 1.38 5.97 15.39
C LYS A 57 1.33 4.61 16.07
N ASP A 58 0.41 3.77 15.63
CA ASP A 58 0.16 2.44 16.20
C ASP A 58 0.35 1.37 15.11
N ASP A 59 1.01 0.25 15.46
CA ASP A 59 1.24 -0.85 14.53
C ASP A 59 -0.08 -1.49 14.05
N GLY A 60 -1.16 -1.33 14.79
CA GLY A 60 -2.47 -1.84 14.43
C GLY A 60 -3.30 -0.91 13.54
N ASP A 61 -2.89 0.34 13.36
CA ASP A 61 -3.53 1.28 12.45
C ASP A 61 -3.29 0.82 11.00
N LYS A 62 -4.22 1.16 10.10
CA LYS A 62 -4.15 0.71 8.71
C LYS A 62 -4.31 1.86 7.74
N VAL A 63 -3.65 1.74 6.59
CA VAL A 63 -3.86 2.61 5.44
C VAL A 63 -4.15 1.75 4.22
N THR A 64 -5.18 2.15 3.47
CA THR A 64 -5.45 1.60 2.14
C THR A 64 -5.34 2.71 1.11
N LEU A 65 -4.50 2.48 0.10
CA LEU A 65 -4.38 3.31 -1.08
C LEU A 65 -5.15 2.66 -2.22
N ARG A 66 -6.04 3.41 -2.87
CA ARG A 66 -6.75 2.98 -4.05
C ARG A 66 -6.57 4.00 -5.15
N VAL A 67 -5.97 3.57 -6.25
CA VAL A 67 -5.74 4.39 -7.44
C VAL A 67 -6.68 3.92 -8.54
N GLN A 68 -7.46 4.85 -9.08
CA GLN A 68 -8.35 4.61 -10.19
C GLN A 68 -8.22 5.78 -11.17
N GLY A 69 -7.36 5.61 -12.17
CA GLY A 69 -7.04 6.67 -13.13
C GLY A 69 -7.77 6.57 -14.47
N GLY A 70 -8.55 5.50 -14.69
CA GLY A 70 -9.24 5.24 -15.96
C GLY A 70 -8.33 4.71 -17.06
N GLY A 71 -7.09 4.34 -16.75
CA GLY A 71 -6.18 3.69 -17.68
C GLY A 71 -6.42 2.18 -17.79
N PRO A 72 -5.75 1.50 -18.73
CA PRO A 72 -5.97 0.07 -19.01
C PRO A 72 -5.58 -0.87 -17.86
N ALA A 73 -4.73 -0.45 -16.93
CA ALA A 73 -4.35 -1.25 -15.75
C ALA A 73 -5.53 -1.44 -14.77
N GLY A 74 -6.60 -0.64 -14.90
CA GLY A 74 -7.76 -0.70 -14.03
C GLY A 74 -7.46 -0.08 -12.66
N VAL A 75 -8.01 -0.67 -11.60
CA VAL A 75 -7.80 -0.21 -10.22
C VAL A 75 -6.57 -0.89 -9.63
N LEU A 76 -5.75 -0.10 -8.95
CA LEU A 76 -4.65 -0.57 -8.12
C LEU A 76 -5.00 -0.34 -6.65
N ILE A 77 -4.75 -1.34 -5.81
CA ILE A 77 -4.98 -1.26 -4.37
C ILE A 77 -3.72 -1.70 -3.64
N ALA A 78 -3.33 -0.94 -2.62
CA ALA A 78 -2.30 -1.34 -1.67
C ALA A 78 -2.82 -1.09 -0.25
N CYS A 79 -2.66 -2.09 0.62
CA CYS A 79 -3.01 -2.01 2.03
C CYS A 79 -1.75 -2.21 2.87
N THR A 80 -1.62 -1.43 3.93
CA THR A 80 -0.51 -1.48 4.88
C THR A 80 -1.02 -1.29 6.30
N ASP A 81 -0.21 -1.66 7.26
CA ASP A 81 -0.39 -1.35 8.67
C ASP A 81 0.79 -0.54 9.23
N GLY A 82 0.75 -0.22 10.53
CA GLY A 82 1.80 0.56 11.19
C GLY A 82 3.17 -0.12 11.25
N THR A 83 3.25 -1.41 10.93
CA THR A 83 4.54 -2.12 10.80
C THR A 83 5.24 -1.81 9.48
N GLY A 84 4.51 -1.28 8.48
CA GLY A 84 4.99 -1.04 7.12
C GLY A 84 4.94 -2.26 6.21
N ASN A 85 4.40 -3.41 6.69
CA ASN A 85 4.12 -4.54 5.82
C ASN A 85 2.97 -4.22 4.88
N VAL A 86 3.01 -4.75 3.65
CA VAL A 86 2.03 -4.41 2.63
C VAL A 86 1.48 -5.64 1.92
N LYS A 87 0.28 -5.48 1.36
CA LYS A 87 -0.32 -6.32 0.33
C LYS A 87 -1.01 -5.44 -0.69
N GLY A 88 -1.14 -5.90 -1.92
CA GLY A 88 -1.84 -5.12 -2.95
C GLY A 88 -2.21 -5.97 -4.14
N CYS A 89 -2.99 -5.41 -5.04
CA CYS A 89 -3.42 -6.03 -6.28
C CYS A 89 -3.65 -4.98 -7.37
N ILE A 90 -3.79 -5.45 -8.59
CA ILE A 90 -4.05 -4.68 -9.80
C ILE A 90 -5.08 -5.44 -10.63
N ASP A 91 -6.06 -4.73 -11.20
CA ASP A 91 -7.13 -5.38 -11.97
C ASP A 91 -6.61 -6.07 -13.23
N ASN A 92 -5.78 -5.37 -14.01
CA ASN A 92 -5.23 -5.89 -15.26
C ASN A 92 -3.70 -5.94 -15.18
N PRO A 93 -3.12 -7.07 -14.75
CA PRO A 93 -1.67 -7.18 -14.52
C PRO A 93 -0.82 -7.28 -15.79
N LEU A 94 -1.41 -7.57 -16.94
CA LEU A 94 -0.71 -7.86 -18.19
C LEU A 94 -0.75 -6.72 -19.22
N VAL A 95 -1.02 -5.49 -18.77
CA VAL A 95 -1.03 -4.32 -19.67
C VAL A 95 0.39 -3.99 -20.11
N GLU A 96 0.61 -3.98 -21.43
CA GLU A 96 1.87 -3.57 -22.03
C GLU A 96 1.65 -2.27 -22.82
N LEU A 97 2.49 -1.28 -22.55
CA LEU A 97 2.54 -0.02 -23.27
C LEU A 97 3.94 0.22 -23.82
N PRO A 98 4.07 0.88 -24.98
CA PRO A 98 5.38 1.31 -25.44
C PRO A 98 6.07 2.20 -24.40
N PRO A 99 7.39 2.09 -24.25
CA PRO A 99 8.13 3.01 -23.39
C PRO A 99 7.93 4.46 -23.85
N LYS A 100 8.04 5.39 -22.90
CA LYS A 100 8.09 6.83 -23.21
C LYS A 100 9.30 7.17 -24.10
N ALA A 101 9.32 8.36 -24.67
CA ALA A 101 10.40 8.83 -25.53
C ALA A 101 11.78 8.87 -24.83
N ASP A 102 11.80 8.98 -23.51
CA ASP A 102 12.98 8.95 -22.66
C ASP A 102 13.41 7.53 -22.27
N GLY A 103 12.70 6.49 -22.75
CA GLY A 103 12.97 5.09 -22.47
C GLY A 103 12.36 4.55 -21.17
N HIS A 104 11.65 5.38 -20.40
CA HIS A 104 10.98 4.94 -19.17
C HIS A 104 9.65 4.21 -19.47
N LEU A 105 9.25 3.32 -18.58
CA LEU A 105 7.94 2.67 -18.62
C LEU A 105 6.83 3.72 -18.44
N ASP A 106 5.78 3.62 -19.27
CA ASP A 106 4.64 4.56 -19.20
C ASP A 106 3.63 4.15 -18.14
N VAL A 107 4.02 4.32 -16.88
CA VAL A 107 3.17 4.02 -15.72
C VAL A 107 1.94 4.91 -15.72
N GLY A 108 2.10 6.21 -15.99
CA GLY A 108 0.98 7.15 -16.07
C GLY A 108 -0.01 6.82 -17.17
N GLY A 109 0.46 6.27 -18.29
CA GLY A 109 -0.42 5.78 -19.38
C GLY A 109 -1.19 4.52 -18.96
N ALA A 110 -0.54 3.60 -18.23
CA ALA A 110 -1.20 2.38 -17.75
C ALA A 110 -2.24 2.65 -16.67
N VAL A 111 -1.91 3.51 -15.70
CA VAL A 111 -2.80 3.89 -14.59
C VAL A 111 -3.91 4.82 -15.05
N GLY A 112 -3.59 5.77 -15.98
CA GLY A 112 -4.48 6.84 -16.40
C GLY A 112 -4.39 8.06 -15.48
N ARG A 113 -4.95 9.18 -15.96
CA ARG A 113 -4.86 10.48 -15.29
C ARG A 113 -6.22 11.09 -14.97
N SER A 114 -7.30 10.47 -15.48
CA SER A 114 -8.67 11.00 -15.39
C SER A 114 -9.44 10.35 -14.25
N GLY A 115 -8.86 10.42 -13.04
CA GLY A 115 -9.44 9.78 -11.89
C GLY A 115 -8.86 10.24 -10.56
N VAL A 116 -8.87 9.38 -9.57
CA VAL A 116 -8.57 9.74 -8.19
C VAL A 116 -7.65 8.76 -7.50
N LEU A 117 -6.84 9.31 -6.59
CA LEU A 117 -6.21 8.58 -5.49
C LEU A 117 -7.11 8.72 -4.25
N THR A 118 -7.53 7.59 -3.70
CA THR A 118 -8.26 7.52 -2.44
C THR A 118 -7.35 6.91 -1.37
N VAL A 119 -7.24 7.58 -0.23
CA VAL A 119 -6.50 7.14 0.94
C VAL A 119 -7.49 6.92 2.07
N ILE A 120 -7.59 5.69 2.55
CA ILE A 120 -8.46 5.31 3.67
C ILE A 120 -7.56 5.00 4.86
N ARG A 121 -7.74 5.74 5.95
CA ARG A 121 -7.03 5.54 7.22
C ARG A 121 -7.99 4.99 8.25
N ASP A 122 -7.68 3.82 8.75
CA ASP A 122 -8.43 3.15 9.82
C ASP A 122 -7.57 3.14 11.07
N ASN A 123 -7.90 4.00 12.02
CA ASN A 123 -7.30 3.99 13.34
C ASN A 123 -8.31 3.37 14.31
N ARG A 124 -7.84 2.48 15.17
CA ARG A 124 -8.69 1.73 16.11
C ARG A 124 -9.44 2.58 17.14
N LEU A 125 -9.10 3.85 17.25
CA LEU A 125 -9.70 4.79 18.19
C LEU A 125 -10.95 5.46 17.63
N GLN A 126 -11.14 5.43 16.31
CA GLN A 126 -12.31 6.02 15.63
C GLN A 126 -13.29 4.93 15.21
N LYS A 127 -14.59 5.24 15.27
CA LYS A 127 -15.63 4.31 14.84
C LYS A 127 -15.67 4.09 13.32
N GLU A 128 -15.25 5.10 12.56
CA GLU A 128 -15.28 5.08 11.10
C GLU A 128 -13.91 5.49 10.55
N PRO A 129 -13.44 4.84 9.46
CA PRO A 129 -12.22 5.23 8.79
C PRO A 129 -12.31 6.66 8.22
N THR A 130 -11.19 7.36 8.23
CA THR A 130 -11.07 8.66 7.55
C THR A 130 -10.73 8.42 6.08
N VAL A 131 -11.45 9.08 5.18
CA VAL A 131 -11.25 8.97 3.73
C VAL A 131 -10.80 10.30 3.15
N GLY A 132 -9.59 10.33 2.59
CA GLY A 132 -9.09 11.42 1.78
C GLY A 132 -9.11 11.04 0.30
N GLN A 133 -9.52 11.98 -0.57
CA GLN A 133 -9.56 11.74 -2.00
C GLN A 133 -9.02 12.95 -2.76
N VAL A 134 -8.12 12.72 -3.71
CA VAL A 134 -7.53 13.76 -4.56
C VAL A 134 -7.55 13.35 -6.03
N PRO A 135 -7.73 14.29 -6.96
CA PRO A 135 -7.53 14.00 -8.38
C PRO A 135 -6.09 13.60 -8.64
N LEU A 136 -5.89 12.63 -9.53
CA LEU A 136 -4.56 12.25 -10.01
C LEU A 136 -3.92 13.42 -10.78
N VAL A 137 -2.62 13.57 -10.61
CA VAL A 137 -1.78 14.55 -11.33
C VAL A 137 -1.21 13.90 -12.59
N SER A 138 -0.51 12.79 -12.43
CA SER A 138 0.19 12.14 -13.54
C SER A 138 -0.08 10.65 -13.67
N GLY A 139 -0.61 10.00 -12.64
CA GLY A 139 -0.71 8.54 -12.56
C GLY A 139 0.64 7.83 -12.36
N GLU A 140 1.73 8.59 -12.14
CA GLU A 140 3.07 8.04 -11.84
C GLU A 140 3.23 7.64 -10.35
N ILE A 141 2.17 7.76 -9.55
CA ILE A 141 2.03 7.42 -8.14
C ILE A 141 2.76 8.37 -7.19
N ALA A 142 4.05 8.65 -7.41
CA ALA A 142 4.84 9.49 -6.51
C ALA A 142 4.30 10.94 -6.44
N GLU A 143 4.01 11.52 -7.60
CA GLU A 143 3.42 12.87 -7.70
C GLU A 143 2.00 12.91 -7.12
N ASP A 144 1.23 11.83 -7.31
CA ASP A 144 -0.13 11.70 -6.81
C ASP A 144 -0.15 11.64 -5.28
N LEU A 145 0.80 10.91 -4.66
CA LEU A 145 1.01 10.88 -3.21
C LEU A 145 1.49 12.25 -2.67
N THR A 146 2.42 12.90 -3.37
CA THR A 146 2.85 14.26 -3.02
C THR A 146 1.66 15.22 -3.01
N ARG A 147 0.79 15.14 -4.03
CA ARG A 147 -0.45 15.95 -4.11
C ARG A 147 -1.39 15.65 -2.95
N TYR A 148 -1.56 14.37 -2.60
CA TYR A 148 -2.39 13.97 -1.47
C TYR A 148 -1.92 14.63 -0.17
N TYR A 149 -0.63 14.53 0.13
CA TYR A 149 -0.08 15.14 1.35
C TYR A 149 -0.24 16.67 1.35
N ALA A 150 0.00 17.32 0.24
CA ALA A 150 -0.10 18.78 0.14
C ALA A 150 -1.55 19.29 0.31
N THR A 151 -2.53 18.56 -0.23
CA THR A 151 -3.92 19.06 -0.31
C THR A 151 -4.85 18.49 0.75
N SER A 152 -4.69 17.21 1.10
CA SER A 152 -5.54 16.52 2.08
C SER A 152 -4.96 16.59 3.50
N GLU A 153 -3.66 16.29 3.64
CA GLU A 153 -2.99 16.32 4.94
C GLU A 153 -2.41 17.68 5.30
N GLN A 154 -2.21 18.56 4.31
CA GLN A 154 -1.59 19.88 4.46
C GLN A 154 -0.16 19.81 5.03
N ILE A 155 0.55 18.73 4.71
CA ILE A 155 1.94 18.52 5.11
C ILE A 155 2.83 18.62 3.85
N PRO A 156 3.75 19.59 3.79
CA PRO A 156 4.72 19.67 2.72
C PRO A 156 5.56 18.40 2.67
N THR A 157 5.42 17.66 1.57
CA THR A 157 6.01 16.31 1.44
C THR A 157 6.64 16.16 0.07
N VAL A 158 7.84 15.57 0.02
CA VAL A 158 8.44 15.04 -1.18
C VAL A 158 8.30 13.53 -1.16
N CYS A 159 7.77 12.96 -2.24
CA CYS A 159 7.68 11.53 -2.45
C CYS A 159 8.50 11.16 -3.69
N ALA A 160 9.46 10.26 -3.53
CA ALA A 160 10.22 9.70 -4.64
C ALA A 160 10.11 8.18 -4.61
N LEU A 161 9.68 7.59 -5.72
CA LEU A 161 9.47 6.16 -5.88
C LEU A 161 10.14 5.69 -7.16
N GLY A 162 10.73 4.51 -7.13
CA GLY A 162 11.36 3.92 -8.30
C GLY A 162 11.24 2.41 -8.31
N VAL A 163 10.95 1.85 -9.49
CA VAL A 163 11.00 0.41 -9.79
C VAL A 163 11.71 0.25 -11.11
N LEU A 164 12.74 -0.56 -11.14
CA LEU A 164 13.47 -0.91 -12.34
C LEU A 164 13.25 -2.37 -12.67
N VAL A 165 12.72 -2.61 -13.86
CA VAL A 165 12.41 -3.93 -14.40
C VAL A 165 13.38 -4.25 -15.52
N ASP A 166 13.92 -5.46 -15.53
CA ASP A 166 14.78 -5.94 -16.61
C ASP A 166 13.96 -6.41 -17.82
N LYS A 167 14.64 -6.72 -18.92
CA LYS A 167 14.01 -7.23 -20.15
C LYS A 167 13.34 -8.60 -20.01
N ASP A 168 13.80 -9.40 -19.04
CA ASP A 168 13.21 -10.68 -18.69
C ASP A 168 12.04 -10.56 -17.68
N LEU A 169 11.58 -9.32 -17.41
CA LEU A 169 10.54 -8.95 -16.45
C LEU A 169 10.94 -9.04 -14.98
N SER A 170 12.18 -9.47 -14.67
CA SER A 170 12.65 -9.51 -13.29
C SER A 170 12.82 -8.10 -12.70
N ILE A 171 12.51 -7.97 -11.41
CA ILE A 171 12.71 -6.71 -10.69
C ILE A 171 14.17 -6.57 -10.29
N LEU A 172 14.88 -5.63 -10.90
CA LEU A 172 16.28 -5.36 -10.56
C LEU A 172 16.39 -4.63 -9.22
N CYS A 173 15.65 -3.56 -9.07
CA CYS A 173 15.55 -2.83 -7.80
C CYS A 173 14.22 -2.07 -7.71
N ALA A 174 13.77 -1.85 -6.48
CA ALA A 174 12.60 -1.05 -6.16
C ALA A 174 12.80 -0.35 -4.81
N GLY A 175 12.30 0.85 -4.66
CA GLY A 175 12.40 1.58 -3.40
C GLY A 175 11.82 2.98 -3.50
N GLY A 176 11.98 3.72 -2.43
CA GLY A 176 11.52 5.10 -2.38
C GLY A 176 11.76 5.76 -1.04
N TYR A 177 11.39 7.03 -0.99
CA TYR A 177 11.39 7.78 0.26
C TYR A 177 10.26 8.81 0.30
N LEU A 178 9.84 9.13 1.52
CA LEU A 178 9.05 10.29 1.87
C LEU A 178 9.92 11.21 2.74
N LEU A 179 9.91 12.50 2.43
CA LEU A 179 10.52 13.53 3.24
C LEU A 179 9.44 14.56 3.56
N GLN A 180 9.25 14.85 4.84
CA GLN A 180 8.20 15.75 5.31
C GLN A 180 8.79 16.88 6.14
N LEU A 181 8.30 18.10 5.88
CA LEU A 181 8.56 19.25 6.72
C LEU A 181 7.56 19.27 7.89
N LEU A 182 8.08 19.39 9.10
CA LEU A 182 7.28 19.60 10.29
C LEU A 182 7.06 21.10 10.54
N PRO A 183 6.00 21.48 11.30
CA PRO A 183 5.76 22.87 11.64
C PRO A 183 6.97 23.52 12.30
N GLY A 184 7.38 24.70 11.81
CA GLY A 184 8.51 25.43 12.32
C GLY A 184 9.79 25.39 11.48
N ALA A 185 9.79 24.65 10.35
CA ALA A 185 10.88 24.73 9.38
C ALA A 185 10.99 26.15 8.81
N THR A 186 12.22 26.63 8.70
CA THR A 186 12.51 27.97 8.16
C THR A 186 12.63 27.95 6.63
N ASP A 187 12.45 29.10 5.98
CA ASP A 187 12.63 29.24 4.53
C ASP A 187 14.03 28.78 4.07
N ALA A 188 15.07 29.08 4.87
CA ALA A 188 16.45 28.67 4.57
C ALA A 188 16.63 27.14 4.61
N GLU A 189 15.90 26.45 5.49
CA GLU A 189 15.88 24.98 5.55
C GLU A 189 15.14 24.39 4.36
N ILE A 190 14.02 24.99 3.96
CA ILE A 190 13.27 24.60 2.75
C ILE A 190 14.16 24.73 1.53
N ASP A 191 14.81 25.88 1.32
CA ASP A 191 15.74 26.12 0.20
C ASP A 191 16.88 25.09 0.17
N THR A 192 17.39 24.71 1.34
CA THR A 192 18.48 23.73 1.45
C THR A 192 18.00 22.34 1.06
N LEU A 193 16.81 21.92 1.53
CA LEU A 193 16.22 20.63 1.17
C LEU A 193 15.90 20.54 -0.33
N GLU A 194 15.32 21.60 -0.90
CA GLU A 194 15.03 21.65 -2.34
C GLU A 194 16.29 21.49 -3.18
N LYS A 195 17.40 22.15 -2.81
CA LYS A 195 18.70 21.99 -3.47
C LYS A 195 19.26 20.58 -3.33
N ASN A 196 19.17 19.99 -2.14
CA ASN A 196 19.63 18.63 -1.91
C ASN A 196 18.85 17.64 -2.79
N ILE A 197 17.51 17.71 -2.76
CA ILE A 197 16.64 16.81 -3.53
C ILE A 197 16.86 16.97 -5.03
N ALA A 198 16.97 18.20 -5.54
CA ALA A 198 17.23 18.46 -6.95
C ALA A 198 18.60 17.90 -7.41
N ALA A 199 19.56 17.75 -6.51
CA ALA A 199 20.88 17.18 -6.79
C ALA A 199 20.94 15.65 -6.65
N MET A 200 19.90 15.01 -6.08
CA MET A 200 19.89 13.55 -5.89
C MET A 200 19.66 12.81 -7.22
N PRO A 201 20.42 11.71 -7.44
CA PRO A 201 20.06 10.77 -8.50
C PRO A 201 18.69 10.14 -8.23
N SER A 202 18.10 9.54 -9.27
CA SER A 202 16.85 8.79 -9.09
C SER A 202 17.00 7.64 -8.08
N VAL A 203 15.91 7.24 -7.46
CA VAL A 203 15.90 6.13 -6.48
C VAL A 203 16.52 4.87 -7.07
N THR A 204 16.17 4.54 -8.31
CA THR A 204 16.67 3.33 -8.98
C THR A 204 18.18 3.42 -9.31
N GLU A 205 18.68 4.59 -9.66
CA GLU A 205 20.13 4.80 -9.85
C GLU A 205 20.89 4.63 -8.53
N MET A 206 20.37 5.20 -7.44
CA MET A 206 20.97 5.05 -6.12
C MET A 206 21.02 3.59 -5.66
N LEU A 207 19.89 2.87 -5.78
CA LEU A 207 19.83 1.46 -5.41
C LEU A 207 20.76 0.58 -6.27
N ARG A 208 20.82 0.82 -7.58
CA ARG A 208 21.78 0.14 -8.47
C ARG A 208 23.24 0.41 -8.13
N ALA A 209 23.53 1.59 -7.63
CA ALA A 209 24.86 1.96 -7.14
C ALA A 209 25.16 1.38 -5.74
N GLY A 210 24.26 0.54 -5.18
CA GLY A 210 24.43 -0.08 -3.86
C GLY A 210 24.15 0.86 -2.69
N LYS A 211 23.49 1.99 -2.93
CA LYS A 211 23.07 2.92 -1.87
C LYS A 211 21.91 2.34 -1.08
N THR A 212 21.97 2.50 0.22
CA THR A 212 20.96 2.09 1.17
C THR A 212 19.93 3.20 1.42
N PRO A 213 18.76 2.91 2.02
CA PRO A 213 17.84 3.96 2.48
C PRO A 213 18.50 4.97 3.42
N LYS A 214 19.48 4.53 4.22
CA LYS A 214 20.27 5.43 5.08
C LYS A 214 21.16 6.39 4.28
N ASP A 215 21.77 5.91 3.20
CA ASP A 215 22.54 6.78 2.30
C ASP A 215 21.65 7.82 1.63
N MET A 216 20.41 7.42 1.24
CA MET A 216 19.43 8.36 0.68
C MET A 216 19.04 9.43 1.70
N MET A 217 18.81 9.05 2.97
CA MET A 217 18.54 9.99 4.05
C MET A 217 19.69 11.00 4.22
N VAL A 218 20.92 10.52 4.27
CA VAL A 218 22.09 11.40 4.43
C VAL A 218 22.23 12.39 3.26
N LEU A 219 21.93 11.95 2.03
CA LEU A 219 21.95 12.81 0.86
C LEU A 219 20.81 13.84 0.89
N ALA A 220 19.57 13.41 1.13
CA ALA A 220 18.41 14.28 1.15
C ALA A 220 18.49 15.33 2.26
N MET A 221 19.00 14.92 3.42
CA MET A 221 19.07 15.75 4.62
C MET A 221 20.51 16.28 4.88
N ALA A 222 21.31 16.48 3.84
CA ALA A 222 22.65 17.07 3.99
C ALA A 222 22.54 18.47 4.62
N GLY A 223 23.29 18.71 5.68
CA GLY A 223 23.23 19.93 6.48
C GLY A 223 22.26 19.91 7.66
N PHE A 224 21.44 18.85 7.83
CA PHE A 224 20.44 18.73 8.90
C PHE A 224 20.84 17.76 10.03
N ALA A 225 22.03 17.17 9.98
CA ALA A 225 22.52 16.18 10.95
C ALA A 225 21.47 15.10 11.29
N PRO A 226 20.97 14.33 10.29
CA PRO A 226 19.86 13.39 10.49
C PRO A 226 20.27 12.24 11.39
N GLN A 227 19.35 11.84 12.27
CA GLN A 227 19.48 10.68 13.14
C GLN A 227 18.46 9.62 12.75
N VAL A 228 18.87 8.35 12.70
CA VAL A 228 17.95 7.23 12.50
C VAL A 228 17.16 7.03 13.79
N LEU A 229 15.85 7.10 13.71
CA LEU A 229 14.93 6.85 14.82
C LEU A 229 14.54 5.38 14.93
N ASP A 230 14.38 4.73 13.76
CA ASP A 230 13.85 3.38 13.67
C ASP A 230 14.33 2.71 12.39
N GLU A 231 14.60 1.41 12.50
CA GLU A 231 14.99 0.55 11.37
C GLU A 231 14.19 -0.74 11.45
N ARG A 232 13.47 -1.07 10.37
CA ARG A 232 12.55 -2.22 10.32
C ARG A 232 12.77 -3.05 9.08
N THR A 233 12.44 -4.32 9.18
CA THR A 233 12.29 -5.19 8.03
C THR A 233 10.81 -5.29 7.67
N VAL A 234 10.49 -4.96 6.41
CA VAL A 234 9.12 -5.00 5.89
C VAL A 234 9.01 -5.98 4.73
N GLY A 235 7.80 -6.41 4.41
CA GLY A 235 7.58 -7.37 3.34
C GLY A 235 6.17 -7.34 2.77
N TYR A 236 5.97 -8.14 1.72
CA TYR A 236 4.64 -8.44 1.21
C TYR A 236 3.98 -9.47 2.12
N GLN A 237 2.98 -9.07 2.88
CA GLN A 237 2.30 -9.94 3.84
C GLN A 237 0.79 -9.84 3.66
N CYS A 238 0.15 -10.98 3.43
CA CYS A 238 -1.29 -11.08 3.39
C CYS A 238 -1.80 -11.74 4.67
N ASP A 239 -2.79 -11.12 5.28
CA ASP A 239 -3.44 -11.56 6.51
C ASP A 239 -4.73 -12.36 6.26
N CYS A 240 -4.93 -12.89 5.05
CA CYS A 240 -6.04 -13.77 4.76
C CYS A 240 -5.87 -15.12 5.47
N SER A 241 -6.97 -15.69 5.92
CA SER A 241 -7.04 -17.01 6.56
C SER A 241 -8.35 -17.69 6.22
N GLU A 242 -8.41 -18.99 6.42
CA GLU A 242 -9.64 -19.77 6.28
C GLU A 242 -10.75 -19.23 7.18
N GLU A 243 -10.43 -18.97 8.44
CA GLU A 243 -11.37 -18.43 9.42
C GLU A 243 -11.93 -17.07 8.97
N ARG A 244 -11.08 -16.18 8.46
CA ARG A 244 -11.50 -14.84 8.01
C ARG A 244 -12.35 -14.90 6.75
N THR A 245 -12.01 -15.73 5.78
CA THR A 245 -12.79 -15.91 4.55
C THR A 245 -14.11 -16.62 4.82
N LYS A 246 -14.14 -17.59 5.75
CA LYS A 246 -15.34 -18.23 6.27
C LYS A 246 -16.28 -17.22 6.96
N GLY A 247 -15.73 -16.36 7.82
CA GLY A 247 -16.51 -15.29 8.46
C GLY A 247 -17.13 -14.33 7.44
N MET A 248 -16.42 -14.01 6.35
CA MET A 248 -16.97 -13.21 5.25
C MET A 248 -18.16 -13.92 4.57
N LEU A 249 -18.06 -15.22 4.27
CA LEU A 249 -19.16 -15.98 3.68
C LEU A 249 -20.37 -16.02 4.62
N LEU A 250 -20.16 -16.29 5.89
CA LEU A 250 -21.24 -16.31 6.90
C LEU A 250 -21.94 -14.93 7.01
N SER A 251 -21.21 -13.82 6.77
CA SER A 251 -21.77 -12.46 6.80
C SER A 251 -22.75 -12.15 5.67
N LEU A 252 -22.76 -12.94 4.58
CA LEU A 252 -23.73 -12.83 3.50
C LEU A 252 -25.16 -13.17 3.96
N GLY A 253 -25.28 -13.93 5.02
CA GLY A 253 -26.54 -14.36 5.60
C GLY A 253 -27.10 -15.62 4.95
N ARG A 254 -28.00 -16.28 5.71
CA ARG A 254 -28.54 -17.60 5.35
C ARG A 254 -29.15 -17.67 3.95
N ARG A 255 -29.92 -16.64 3.58
CA ARG A 255 -30.61 -16.61 2.29
C ARG A 255 -29.66 -16.69 1.09
N GLU A 256 -28.57 -15.94 1.16
CA GLU A 256 -27.61 -15.91 0.08
C GLU A 256 -26.77 -17.21 0.04
N LEU A 257 -26.39 -17.74 1.19
CA LEU A 257 -25.71 -19.04 1.29
C LEU A 257 -26.56 -20.18 0.69
N VAL A 258 -27.87 -20.21 0.96
CA VAL A 258 -28.79 -21.21 0.37
C VAL A 258 -28.89 -21.06 -1.14
N LYS A 259 -28.97 -19.83 -1.65
CA LYS A 259 -28.98 -19.57 -3.09
C LYS A 259 -27.70 -20.03 -3.78
N MET A 260 -26.54 -19.71 -3.20
CA MET A 260 -25.24 -20.18 -3.71
C MET A 260 -25.16 -21.70 -3.71
N ARG A 261 -25.61 -22.38 -2.63
CA ARG A 261 -25.64 -23.85 -2.53
C ARG A 261 -26.51 -24.49 -3.61
N ASP A 262 -27.65 -23.88 -3.92
CA ASP A 262 -28.58 -24.42 -4.93
C ASP A 262 -28.01 -24.30 -6.35
N GLU A 263 -27.06 -23.38 -6.58
CA GLU A 263 -26.30 -23.27 -7.81
C GLU A 263 -25.10 -24.24 -7.84
N ASP A 264 -24.28 -24.27 -6.78
CA ASP A 264 -23.17 -25.23 -6.57
C ASP A 264 -22.94 -25.40 -5.06
N PRO A 265 -22.99 -26.65 -4.51
CA PRO A 265 -22.73 -26.87 -3.10
C PRO A 265 -21.27 -26.59 -2.68
N HIS A 266 -20.34 -26.44 -3.61
CA HIS A 266 -18.93 -26.17 -3.34
C HIS A 266 -18.58 -24.73 -3.73
N CYS A 267 -18.00 -23.99 -2.79
CA CYS A 267 -17.56 -22.62 -2.99
C CYS A 267 -16.04 -22.52 -2.87
N GLU A 268 -15.39 -21.93 -3.87
CA GLU A 268 -13.99 -21.54 -3.80
C GLU A 268 -13.86 -20.04 -3.62
N VAL A 269 -13.14 -19.59 -2.60
CA VAL A 269 -12.76 -18.19 -2.38
C VAL A 269 -11.29 -18.04 -2.69
N VAL A 270 -10.97 -17.15 -3.63
CA VAL A 270 -9.58 -16.82 -4.00
C VAL A 270 -9.23 -15.45 -3.47
N CYS A 271 -8.15 -15.34 -2.70
CA CYS A 271 -7.67 -14.06 -2.20
C CYS A 271 -7.07 -13.23 -3.33
N HIS A 272 -7.59 -12.04 -3.59
CA HIS A 272 -7.07 -11.13 -4.62
C HIS A 272 -5.65 -10.65 -4.36
N PHE A 273 -5.18 -10.65 -3.10
CA PHE A 273 -3.85 -10.17 -2.73
C PHE A 273 -2.75 -11.23 -2.86
N CYS A 274 -3.01 -12.48 -2.48
CA CYS A 274 -1.98 -13.53 -2.44
C CYS A 274 -2.32 -14.79 -3.22
N HIS A 275 -3.49 -14.83 -3.85
CA HIS A 275 -4.04 -15.95 -4.63
C HIS A 275 -4.19 -17.26 -3.84
N SER A 276 -4.14 -17.21 -2.49
CA SER A 276 -4.53 -18.35 -1.66
C SER A 276 -5.96 -18.74 -1.94
N ARG A 277 -6.21 -20.06 -1.99
CA ARG A 277 -7.52 -20.63 -2.30
C ARG A 277 -8.07 -21.31 -1.08
N TYR A 278 -9.33 -21.07 -0.78
CA TYR A 278 -10.09 -21.64 0.32
C TYR A 278 -11.34 -22.30 -0.23
N GLN A 279 -11.58 -23.56 0.12
CA GLN A 279 -12.72 -24.31 -0.36
C GLN A 279 -13.69 -24.60 0.78
N TYR A 280 -14.97 -24.44 0.52
CA TYR A 280 -16.03 -24.61 1.49
C TYR A 280 -17.16 -25.46 0.93
N ASP A 281 -17.74 -26.34 1.78
CA ASP A 281 -19.06 -26.93 1.55
C ASP A 281 -20.13 -25.97 2.10
N LEU A 282 -21.02 -25.51 1.24
CA LEU A 282 -22.05 -24.55 1.62
C LEU A 282 -23.10 -25.15 2.56
N ASN A 283 -23.28 -26.48 2.58
CA ASN A 283 -24.14 -27.13 3.55
C ASN A 283 -23.56 -27.00 4.97
N ASP A 284 -22.26 -27.18 5.12
CA ASP A 284 -21.55 -27.02 6.41
C ASP A 284 -21.63 -25.56 6.89
N LEU A 285 -21.43 -24.60 5.97
CA LEU A 285 -21.55 -23.18 6.31
C LEU A 285 -22.97 -22.78 6.73
N ILE A 286 -24.02 -23.32 6.08
CA ILE A 286 -25.40 -23.08 6.46
C ILE A 286 -25.71 -23.69 7.84
N ALA A 287 -25.26 -24.92 8.09
CA ALA A 287 -25.40 -25.54 9.39
C ALA A 287 -24.71 -24.74 10.51
N GLU A 288 -23.52 -24.24 10.26
CA GLU A 288 -22.79 -23.38 11.21
C GLU A 288 -23.52 -22.03 11.42
N TYR A 289 -24.01 -21.41 10.37
CA TYR A 289 -24.82 -20.18 10.47
C TYR A 289 -26.05 -20.39 11.35
N ASP A 290 -26.80 -21.50 11.14
CA ASP A 290 -28.01 -21.83 11.89
C ASP A 290 -27.66 -22.11 13.38
N ALA A 291 -26.53 -22.78 13.66
CA ALA A 291 -26.07 -23.01 15.03
C ALA A 291 -25.68 -21.68 15.74
N GLN A 292 -24.97 -20.79 15.06
CA GLN A 292 -24.62 -19.47 15.60
C GLN A 292 -25.86 -18.60 15.85
N ALA A 293 -26.86 -18.67 14.98
CA ALA A 293 -28.12 -17.93 15.13
C ALA A 293 -28.94 -18.46 16.34
N ALA A 294 -29.00 -19.78 16.53
CA ALA A 294 -29.64 -20.38 17.67
C ALA A 294 -28.96 -20.02 19.00
N GLN A 295 -27.63 -20.00 19.02
CA GLN A 295 -26.85 -19.60 20.19
C GLN A 295 -27.13 -18.13 20.57
N ARG A 296 -27.09 -17.20 19.61
CA ARG A 296 -27.42 -15.78 19.85
C ARG A 296 -28.81 -15.59 20.41
N ALA A 297 -29.80 -16.30 19.85
CA ALA A 297 -31.16 -16.24 20.34
C ALA A 297 -31.30 -16.76 21.79
N ALA A 298 -30.56 -17.81 22.15
CA ALA A 298 -30.53 -18.33 23.51
C ALA A 298 -29.88 -17.36 24.50
N GLU A 299 -28.77 -16.70 24.12
CA GLU A 299 -28.11 -15.70 24.92
C GLU A 299 -28.98 -14.45 25.16
N GLU A 300 -29.69 -13.96 24.13
CA GLU A 300 -30.62 -12.85 24.24
C GLU A 300 -31.82 -13.20 25.15
N ALA A 301 -32.36 -14.41 25.04
CA ALA A 301 -33.42 -14.88 25.93
C ALA A 301 -32.97 -14.98 27.40
N ALA A 302 -31.74 -15.44 27.64
CA ALA A 302 -31.16 -15.50 28.99
C ALA A 302 -30.92 -14.10 29.61
N GLN A 303 -30.53 -13.13 28.80
CA GLN A 303 -30.33 -11.74 29.27
C GLN A 303 -31.65 -11.08 29.62
N ASN A 304 -32.69 -11.29 28.79
CA ASN A 304 -34.05 -10.75 29.05
C ASN A 304 -34.75 -11.40 30.25
N THR A 305 -34.32 -12.59 30.70
CA THR A 305 -34.90 -13.28 31.87
C THR A 305 -34.25 -12.78 33.18
N ASN A 306 -33.06 -12.14 33.11
CA ASN A 306 -32.32 -11.61 34.25
C ASN A 306 -32.49 -10.08 34.44
N ALA A 307 -33.25 -9.40 33.63
CA ALA A 307 -33.62 -7.98 33.72
C ALA A 307 -35.05 -7.79 34.23
#